data_caf7ca27d366e40dc6793476bdd8aa4d
#
_entry.id   caf7ca27d366e40dc6793476bdd8aa4d
#
_cell.length_a   1.000
_cell.length_b   1.000
_cell.length_c   1.000
_cell.angle_alpha   90.00
_cell.angle_beta   90.00
_cell.angle_gamma   90.00
#
_symmetry.space_group_name_H-M   'P 1'
#
loop_
_entity.id
_entity.type
_entity.pdbx_description
1 polymer ?
#
loop_
_entity_poly.entity_id
_entity_poly.type
_entity_poly.pdbx_seq_one_letter_code
_entity_poly.pdbx_strand_id
1 'polypeptide(L)'
;MPFNNGEFENLILAIQKENSDSNFIKNRVDDSNISDDARATYHFQDTPISTEIDLSYMRPLKRQKVQEKFNAFCHRDNLSAVSYDDALVLPGNNRKGGVIDCNGQLVEESRSSWFGGAYDVEDDQTIEYDERTVVFLGEYATGTWGHAHVSLLVRFWYCLLQNDGADAYVIICERPNQKYDNKPLNDFIRIAGLEEKVIFIDRPTRFKRVIVPEPSFTGDWYSNQFWKTMDVIRKNALKESLDSVETPEKIFLSHSHFKRAKSKEGGLELLDDYFEKNGFTIIYPEELSLAQIVRIMQNAKVCASESGSITFNTLFANNDLKVIVIERMPLFANGNLITNLSPAKRITYVDGCYTIYPGGVGSAAMLGFTDEFKRFSNDNGYCSPSLSYLEAEYKNKCLEIYQKRYELMKGYNQWLNLNNPDWLPVVYEAFLASIDHFPQLDRKEITEKYYYDIVKG
;
A
#
# COMPACT_ATOMS: atom_id res chain seq x y z
N MET A 1 -14.91 21.82 -3.71
CA MET A 1 -15.97 21.77 -4.74
C MET A 1 -16.16 20.33 -5.18
N PRO A 2 -17.36 19.81 -5.31
CA PRO A 2 -17.55 18.46 -5.85
C PRO A 2 -17.06 18.43 -7.30
N PHE A 3 -16.40 17.33 -7.69
CA PHE A 3 -16.04 17.09 -9.08
C PHE A 3 -17.28 17.22 -9.98
N ASN A 4 -17.13 17.79 -11.16
CA ASN A 4 -18.16 17.66 -12.16
C ASN A 4 -18.22 16.17 -12.63
N ASN A 5 -19.40 15.75 -13.10
CA ASN A 5 -19.63 14.35 -13.44
C ASN A 5 -18.63 13.80 -14.50
N GLY A 6 -18.20 14.64 -15.46
CA GLY A 6 -17.27 14.23 -16.51
C GLY A 6 -15.84 14.01 -16.02
N GLU A 7 -15.34 14.78 -15.07
CA GLU A 7 -14.02 14.57 -14.46
C GLU A 7 -13.97 13.28 -13.66
N PHE A 8 -15.06 12.94 -12.95
CA PHE A 8 -15.19 11.71 -12.21
C PHE A 8 -15.25 10.49 -13.14
N GLU A 9 -16.05 10.55 -14.19
CA GLU A 9 -16.17 9.48 -15.19
C GLU A 9 -14.84 9.22 -15.91
N ASN A 10 -14.11 10.26 -16.32
CA ASN A 10 -12.79 10.13 -16.93
C ASN A 10 -11.77 9.50 -15.97
N LEU A 11 -11.80 9.85 -14.69
CA LEU A 11 -10.91 9.26 -13.69
C LEU A 11 -11.23 7.78 -13.45
N ILE A 12 -12.51 7.40 -13.38
CA ILE A 12 -12.93 6.00 -13.26
C ILE A 12 -12.55 5.19 -14.51
N LEU A 13 -12.73 5.72 -15.71
CA LEU A 13 -12.30 5.07 -16.95
C LEU A 13 -10.78 4.86 -16.97
N ALA A 14 -9.99 5.84 -16.52
CA ALA A 14 -8.55 5.68 -16.39
C ALA A 14 -8.18 4.56 -15.39
N ILE A 15 -8.83 4.53 -14.22
CA ILE A 15 -8.63 3.48 -13.21
C ILE A 15 -9.07 2.10 -13.73
N GLN A 16 -10.19 2.02 -14.45
CA GLN A 16 -10.66 0.76 -15.04
C GLN A 16 -9.71 0.25 -16.13
N LYS A 17 -9.19 1.14 -16.96
CA LYS A 17 -8.21 0.79 -17.99
C LYS A 17 -6.90 0.29 -17.41
N GLU A 18 -6.43 0.88 -16.30
CA GLU A 18 -5.26 0.40 -15.56
C GLU A 18 -5.44 -1.01 -14.99
N ASN A 19 -6.67 -1.46 -14.74
CA ASN A 19 -6.97 -2.75 -14.09
C ASN A 19 -7.52 -3.83 -15.01
N SER A 20 -8.05 -3.49 -16.19
CA SER A 20 -8.51 -4.48 -17.18
C SER A 20 -7.35 -5.33 -17.74
N ASP A 21 -6.12 -4.82 -17.64
CA ASP A 21 -4.91 -5.52 -18.09
C ASP A 21 -4.34 -6.50 -17.04
N SER A 22 -5.01 -6.69 -15.88
CA SER A 22 -4.51 -7.51 -14.77
C SER A 22 -5.01 -8.97 -14.81
N ASN A 23 -4.79 -9.70 -15.89
CA ASN A 23 -4.88 -11.16 -15.85
C ASN A 23 -3.59 -11.73 -15.24
N PHE A 24 -3.65 -12.05 -13.94
CA PHE A 24 -2.57 -12.74 -13.22
C PHE A 24 -2.44 -14.18 -13.72
N ILE A 25 -1.45 -14.43 -14.54
CA ILE A 25 -1.02 -15.80 -14.83
C ILE A 25 -0.02 -16.21 -13.75
N LYS A 26 -0.43 -17.12 -12.85
CA LYS A 26 0.48 -17.82 -11.95
C LYS A 26 1.25 -18.90 -12.73
N ASN A 27 2.33 -18.53 -13.39
CA ASN A 27 3.30 -19.51 -13.84
C ASN A 27 4.42 -19.59 -12.80
N ARG A 28 4.44 -20.66 -12.00
CA ARG A 28 5.60 -21.07 -11.22
C ARG A 28 6.67 -21.55 -12.21
N VAL A 29 7.80 -20.87 -12.25
CA VAL A 29 9.02 -21.34 -12.90
C VAL A 29 9.82 -22.15 -11.86
N ASP A 30 10.33 -23.29 -12.28
CA ASP A 30 11.08 -24.25 -11.44
C ASP A 30 12.46 -23.65 -11.11
N ASP A 31 12.83 -23.58 -9.84
CA ASP A 31 14.09 -23.01 -9.31
C ASP A 31 15.34 -23.84 -9.66
N SER A 32 15.25 -24.85 -10.50
CA SER A 32 16.25 -25.91 -10.63
C SER A 32 17.54 -25.56 -11.40
N ASN A 33 17.69 -24.31 -11.92
CA ASN A 33 18.79 -23.98 -12.85
C ASN A 33 19.73 -22.84 -12.40
N ILE A 34 19.70 -22.45 -11.12
CA ILE A 34 20.64 -21.44 -10.59
C ILE A 34 21.79 -22.15 -9.92
N SER A 35 23.04 -21.85 -10.31
CA SER A 35 24.22 -22.39 -9.61
C SER A 35 24.30 -21.81 -8.19
N ASP A 36 24.59 -22.65 -7.20
CA ASP A 36 24.75 -22.24 -5.78
C ASP A 36 25.78 -21.12 -5.60
N ASP A 37 26.79 -21.03 -6.45
CA ASP A 37 27.84 -20.01 -6.43
C ASP A 37 27.36 -18.60 -6.82
N ALA A 38 26.19 -18.50 -7.46
CA ALA A 38 25.60 -17.21 -7.85
C ALA A 38 24.71 -16.61 -6.76
N ARG A 39 24.33 -17.38 -5.74
CA ARG A 39 23.44 -16.95 -4.65
C ARG A 39 24.23 -16.64 -3.38
N ALA A 40 24.19 -15.38 -2.95
CA ALA A 40 24.68 -14.97 -1.64
C ALA A 40 23.53 -14.93 -0.63
N THR A 41 23.67 -15.62 0.50
CA THR A 41 22.70 -15.57 1.60
C THR A 41 23.26 -14.77 2.75
N TYR A 42 22.48 -13.78 3.22
CA TYR A 42 22.82 -12.86 4.31
C TYR A 42 22.03 -13.28 5.55
N HIS A 43 22.71 -13.59 6.64
CA HIS A 43 22.11 -13.95 7.91
C HIS A 43 22.15 -12.78 8.88
N PHE A 44 21.02 -12.49 9.54
CA PHE A 44 20.87 -11.39 10.46
C PHE A 44 20.46 -11.93 11.84
N GLN A 45 21.14 -11.49 12.88
CA GLN A 45 20.79 -11.82 14.27
C GLN A 45 19.90 -10.70 14.82
N ASP A 46 18.65 -10.68 14.38
CA ASP A 46 17.72 -9.62 14.69
C ASP A 46 16.54 -10.12 15.53
N THR A 47 16.16 -9.34 16.53
CA THR A 47 14.92 -9.60 17.27
C THR A 47 13.75 -9.05 16.43
N PRO A 48 12.67 -9.84 16.22
CA PRO A 48 11.48 -9.37 15.55
C PRO A 48 10.92 -8.09 16.17
N ILE A 49 10.37 -7.22 15.34
CA ILE A 49 9.66 -6.02 15.80
C ILE A 49 8.46 -6.47 16.63
N SER A 50 8.34 -5.94 17.85
CA SER A 50 7.24 -6.23 18.76
C SER A 50 6.42 -4.96 18.97
N THR A 51 5.35 -4.82 18.19
CA THR A 51 4.36 -3.75 18.35
C THR A 51 3.08 -4.34 18.92
N GLU A 52 2.51 -3.69 19.94
CA GLU A 52 1.21 -4.13 20.49
C GLU A 52 0.11 -3.86 19.45
N ILE A 53 -0.63 -4.90 19.06
CA ILE A 53 -1.74 -4.80 18.11
C ILE A 53 -3.07 -4.98 18.84
N ASP A 54 -3.94 -3.99 18.71
CA ASP A 54 -5.29 -4.01 19.28
C ASP A 54 -6.34 -4.09 18.18
N LEU A 55 -7.06 -5.20 18.14
CA LEU A 55 -8.14 -5.49 17.19
C LEU A 55 -9.52 -5.45 17.85
N SER A 56 -9.63 -4.96 19.11
CA SER A 56 -10.87 -5.01 19.89
C SER A 56 -12.02 -4.23 19.25
N TYR A 57 -11.71 -3.23 18.42
CA TYR A 57 -12.68 -2.39 17.73
C TYR A 57 -12.93 -2.82 16.28
N MET A 58 -12.62 -4.06 15.94
CA MET A 58 -13.05 -4.69 14.70
C MET A 58 -14.25 -5.60 14.92
N ARG A 59 -15.07 -5.77 13.89
CA ARG A 59 -16.16 -6.75 13.84
C ARG A 59 -15.61 -8.16 14.06
N PRO A 60 -16.37 -9.07 14.66
CA PRO A 60 -15.86 -10.38 15.10
C PRO A 60 -15.20 -11.21 14.00
N LEU A 61 -15.86 -11.42 12.84
CA LEU A 61 -15.29 -12.22 11.76
C LEU A 61 -14.07 -11.54 11.13
N LYS A 62 -14.12 -10.22 10.93
CA LYS A 62 -12.96 -9.47 10.43
C LYS A 62 -11.78 -9.57 11.38
N ARG A 63 -12.01 -9.40 12.69
CA ARG A 63 -10.98 -9.54 13.72
C ARG A 63 -10.32 -10.92 13.66
N GLN A 64 -11.12 -11.99 13.57
CA GLN A 64 -10.61 -13.34 13.45
C GLN A 64 -9.71 -13.49 12.22
N LYS A 65 -10.18 -13.07 11.05
CA LYS A 65 -9.42 -13.16 9.79
C LYS A 65 -8.14 -12.33 9.79
N VAL A 66 -8.18 -11.15 10.39
CA VAL A 66 -6.99 -10.30 10.54
C VAL A 66 -5.98 -10.94 11.50
N GLN A 67 -6.46 -11.54 12.62
CA GLN A 67 -5.59 -12.25 13.55
C GLN A 67 -4.93 -13.49 12.87
N GLU A 68 -5.68 -14.23 12.06
CA GLU A 68 -5.14 -15.34 11.26
C GLU A 68 -4.00 -14.86 10.34
N LYS A 69 -4.19 -13.71 9.66
CA LYS A 69 -3.14 -13.10 8.82
C LYS A 69 -1.91 -12.69 9.63
N PHE A 70 -2.09 -12.07 10.79
CA PHE A 70 -0.96 -11.67 11.64
C PHE A 70 -0.19 -12.89 12.16
N ASN A 71 -0.89 -13.96 12.52
CA ASN A 71 -0.27 -15.21 12.96
C ASN A 71 0.50 -15.91 11.82
N ALA A 72 0.06 -15.77 10.58
CA ALA A 72 0.70 -16.32 9.40
C ALA A 72 1.86 -15.44 8.89
N PHE A 73 1.94 -14.17 9.30
CA PHE A 73 2.96 -13.23 8.86
C PHE A 73 4.28 -13.49 9.59
N CYS A 74 5.23 -14.09 8.89
CA CYS A 74 6.45 -14.62 9.48
C CYS A 74 7.61 -13.62 9.45
N HIS A 75 8.45 -13.64 10.49
CA HIS A 75 9.77 -13.00 10.46
C HIS A 75 10.79 -13.93 9.84
N ARG A 76 11.68 -13.38 9.00
CA ARG A 76 12.84 -14.08 8.43
C ARG A 76 14.13 -13.33 8.80
N ASP A 77 15.12 -14.09 9.27
CA ASP A 77 16.43 -13.58 9.67
C ASP A 77 17.50 -13.76 8.58
N ASN A 78 17.09 -14.18 7.39
CA ASN A 78 17.95 -14.30 6.22
C ASN A 78 17.29 -13.68 4.98
N LEU A 79 18.11 -13.13 4.11
CA LEU A 79 17.77 -12.68 2.76
C LEU A 79 18.84 -13.14 1.79
N SER A 80 18.47 -13.32 0.54
CA SER A 80 19.41 -13.69 -0.51
C SER A 80 19.52 -12.58 -1.57
N ALA A 81 20.63 -12.60 -2.30
CA ALA A 81 20.80 -11.88 -3.54
C ALA A 81 21.46 -12.81 -4.57
N VAL A 82 20.92 -12.84 -5.76
CA VAL A 82 21.41 -13.73 -6.83
C VAL A 82 22.01 -12.89 -7.95
N SER A 83 23.17 -13.30 -8.43
CA SER A 83 23.89 -12.64 -9.53
C SER A 83 23.64 -13.39 -10.84
N TYR A 84 23.28 -12.68 -11.89
CA TYR A 84 23.04 -13.19 -13.22
C TYR A 84 23.99 -12.50 -14.20
N ASP A 85 24.88 -13.26 -14.82
CA ASP A 85 25.76 -12.75 -15.89
C ASP A 85 24.98 -12.65 -17.19
N ASP A 86 25.30 -11.63 -18.00
CA ASP A 86 24.70 -11.37 -19.30
C ASP A 86 23.16 -11.29 -19.27
N ALA A 87 22.61 -10.69 -18.21
CA ALA A 87 21.17 -10.64 -17.99
C ALA A 87 20.52 -9.43 -18.66
N LEU A 88 19.29 -9.61 -19.16
CA LEU A 88 18.49 -8.59 -19.82
C LEU A 88 17.51 -7.98 -18.82
N VAL A 89 17.55 -6.68 -18.65
CA VAL A 89 16.54 -5.93 -17.90
C VAL A 89 15.49 -5.39 -18.84
N LEU A 90 14.25 -5.83 -18.66
CA LEU A 90 13.09 -5.39 -19.40
C LEU A 90 12.38 -4.25 -18.66
N PRO A 91 12.15 -3.08 -19.31
CA PRO A 91 11.29 -2.04 -18.76
C PRO A 91 9.84 -2.49 -18.65
N GLY A 92 9.00 -1.68 -18.03
CA GLY A 92 7.58 -1.96 -17.86
C GLY A 92 6.82 -1.94 -19.18
N ASN A 93 6.02 -2.95 -19.42
CA ASN A 93 5.04 -3.02 -20.50
C ASN A 93 3.79 -3.77 -20.00
N ASN A 94 2.67 -3.08 -19.82
CA ASN A 94 1.43 -3.66 -19.34
C ASN A 94 1.62 -4.53 -18.08
N ARG A 95 2.31 -4.00 -17.07
CA ARG A 95 2.68 -4.70 -15.82
C ARG A 95 3.62 -5.90 -16.00
N LYS A 96 4.18 -6.07 -17.17
CA LYS A 96 5.27 -7.02 -17.43
C LYS A 96 6.60 -6.28 -17.45
N GLY A 97 7.68 -6.99 -17.20
CA GLY A 97 9.06 -6.49 -17.11
C GLY A 97 9.79 -7.18 -15.97
N GLY A 98 11.03 -6.83 -15.75
CA GLY A 98 11.89 -7.45 -14.77
C GLY A 98 13.21 -7.90 -15.36
N VAL A 99 13.84 -8.89 -14.75
CA VAL A 99 15.14 -9.42 -15.19
C VAL A 99 14.94 -10.77 -15.90
N ILE A 100 15.57 -10.92 -17.04
CA ILE A 100 15.64 -12.18 -17.81
C ILE A 100 17.09 -12.65 -17.77
N ASP A 101 17.32 -13.91 -17.41
CA ASP A 101 18.66 -14.49 -17.38
C ASP A 101 19.25 -14.76 -18.79
N CYS A 102 20.46 -15.21 -18.84
CA CYS A 102 21.14 -15.54 -20.13
C CYS A 102 20.47 -16.68 -20.91
N ASN A 103 19.63 -17.50 -20.26
CA ASN A 103 18.87 -18.59 -20.87
C ASN A 103 17.48 -18.12 -21.37
N GLY A 104 17.15 -16.85 -21.21
CA GLY A 104 15.85 -16.29 -21.59
C GLY A 104 14.73 -16.53 -20.56
N GLN A 105 15.06 -16.94 -19.33
CA GLN A 105 14.10 -17.18 -18.28
C GLN A 105 13.90 -15.95 -17.39
N LEU A 106 12.65 -15.70 -16.99
CA LEU A 106 12.34 -14.63 -16.06
C LEU A 106 12.88 -14.98 -14.67
N VAL A 107 13.68 -14.06 -14.11
CA VAL A 107 14.15 -14.14 -12.72
C VAL A 107 12.98 -13.82 -11.78
N GLU A 108 12.50 -14.84 -11.05
CA GLU A 108 11.31 -14.73 -10.22
C GLU A 108 11.47 -13.67 -9.11
N GLU A 109 12.65 -13.57 -8.52
CA GLU A 109 12.97 -12.56 -7.51
C GLU A 109 12.88 -11.12 -8.02
N SER A 110 12.93 -10.90 -9.34
CA SER A 110 12.75 -9.57 -9.93
C SER A 110 11.29 -9.12 -9.98
N ARG A 111 10.33 -10.02 -9.75
CA ARG A 111 8.90 -9.68 -9.73
C ARG A 111 8.51 -8.92 -8.47
N SER A 112 7.44 -8.17 -8.57
CA SER A 112 6.73 -7.62 -7.41
C SER A 112 5.30 -8.18 -7.36
N SER A 113 4.57 -7.92 -6.28
CA SER A 113 3.17 -8.35 -6.16
C SER A 113 2.24 -7.76 -7.24
N TRP A 114 2.67 -6.72 -7.93
CA TRP A 114 1.89 -5.99 -8.93
C TRP A 114 2.52 -5.98 -10.32
N PHE A 115 3.78 -6.37 -10.40
CA PHE A 115 4.59 -6.19 -11.58
C PHE A 115 5.53 -7.37 -11.76
N GLY A 116 5.67 -7.82 -12.97
CA GLY A 116 6.63 -8.84 -13.35
C GLY A 116 6.02 -9.91 -14.25
N GLY A 117 6.73 -10.18 -15.31
CA GLY A 117 6.40 -11.17 -16.32
C GLY A 117 7.28 -10.95 -17.53
N ALA A 118 7.67 -12.02 -18.20
CA ALA A 118 8.37 -11.91 -19.46
C ALA A 118 7.42 -11.38 -20.56
N TYR A 119 7.97 -10.64 -21.50
CA TYR A 119 7.35 -10.32 -22.77
C TYR A 119 8.42 -10.39 -23.86
N ASP A 120 8.00 -10.68 -25.08
CA ASP A 120 8.90 -10.74 -26.21
C ASP A 120 9.34 -9.32 -26.59
N VAL A 121 10.64 -9.15 -26.78
CA VAL A 121 11.20 -7.90 -27.35
C VAL A 121 10.93 -7.95 -28.84
N GLU A 122 10.31 -6.90 -29.39
CA GLU A 122 10.03 -6.82 -30.84
C GLU A 122 11.32 -6.83 -31.64
N ASP A 123 11.33 -7.46 -32.84
CA ASP A 123 12.50 -7.66 -33.66
C ASP A 123 13.18 -6.35 -34.10
N ASP A 124 12.45 -5.24 -34.10
CA ASP A 124 12.96 -3.90 -34.45
C ASP A 124 13.51 -3.13 -33.22
N GLN A 125 13.35 -3.66 -32.01
CA GLN A 125 13.91 -3.04 -30.80
C GLN A 125 15.39 -3.38 -30.64
N THR A 126 16.21 -2.35 -30.57
CA THR A 126 17.64 -2.50 -30.28
C THR A 126 17.82 -2.79 -28.79
N ILE A 127 18.44 -3.92 -28.46
CA ILE A 127 18.90 -4.24 -27.10
C ILE A 127 20.24 -3.55 -26.89
N GLU A 128 20.29 -2.61 -25.96
CA GLU A 128 21.56 -1.98 -25.54
C GLU A 128 22.38 -2.93 -24.67
N TYR A 129 23.69 -2.89 -24.81
CA TYR A 129 24.61 -3.63 -23.92
C TYR A 129 25.40 -2.68 -23.04
N ASP A 130 25.49 -3.01 -21.75
CA ASP A 130 26.15 -2.24 -20.71
C ASP A 130 27.13 -3.11 -19.92
N GLU A 131 28.39 -2.73 -19.85
CA GLU A 131 29.48 -3.50 -19.22
C GLU A 131 29.42 -3.45 -17.67
N ARG A 132 28.49 -2.71 -17.10
CA ARG A 132 28.41 -2.52 -15.65
C ARG A 132 27.85 -3.74 -14.92
N THR A 133 28.26 -3.89 -13.66
CA THR A 133 27.58 -4.69 -12.65
C THR A 133 26.55 -3.83 -11.96
N VAL A 134 25.29 -4.22 -12.04
CA VAL A 134 24.16 -3.43 -11.51
C VAL A 134 23.33 -4.21 -10.51
N VAL A 135 22.68 -3.49 -9.58
CA VAL A 135 21.68 -4.05 -8.67
C VAL A 135 20.27 -3.68 -9.16
N PHE A 136 19.41 -4.65 -9.32
CA PHE A 136 18.00 -4.44 -9.65
C PHE A 136 17.21 -4.06 -8.40
N LEU A 137 16.69 -2.83 -8.36
CA LEU A 137 15.91 -2.34 -7.23
C LEU A 137 14.41 -2.56 -7.38
N GLY A 138 13.90 -2.72 -8.60
CA GLY A 138 12.48 -2.90 -8.85
C GLY A 138 11.90 -1.86 -9.80
N GLU A 139 10.65 -1.51 -9.56
CA GLU A 139 9.82 -0.70 -10.44
C GLU A 139 9.64 0.73 -9.92
N TYR A 140 9.75 1.70 -10.83
CA TYR A 140 9.35 3.09 -10.58
C TYR A 140 7.83 3.22 -10.72
N ALA A 141 7.12 3.08 -9.58
CA ALA A 141 5.68 3.17 -9.54
C ALA A 141 5.20 4.63 -9.57
N THR A 142 4.57 5.06 -10.65
CA THR A 142 4.01 6.40 -10.72
C THR A 142 2.73 6.56 -9.92
N GLY A 143 2.67 7.64 -9.16
CA GLY A 143 1.44 8.13 -8.54
C GLY A 143 0.90 7.32 -7.36
N THR A 144 1.65 6.33 -6.84
CA THR A 144 1.19 5.52 -5.70
C THR A 144 2.27 5.36 -4.63
N TRP A 145 2.07 6.06 -3.52
CA TRP A 145 2.93 5.98 -2.32
C TRP A 145 3.12 4.53 -1.84
N GLY A 146 2.04 3.74 -1.79
CA GLY A 146 2.07 2.36 -1.34
C GLY A 146 2.94 1.45 -2.21
N HIS A 147 2.90 1.62 -3.53
CA HIS A 147 3.70 0.80 -4.46
C HIS A 147 5.20 1.03 -4.29
N ALA A 148 5.63 2.24 -3.94
CA ALA A 148 7.04 2.50 -3.63
C ALA A 148 7.53 1.55 -2.51
N HIS A 149 6.73 1.34 -1.47
CA HIS A 149 7.10 0.50 -0.33
C HIS A 149 7.12 -0.99 -0.65
N VAL A 150 6.20 -1.48 -1.48
CA VAL A 150 6.06 -2.92 -1.75
C VAL A 150 6.80 -3.39 -3.02
N SER A 151 7.22 -2.47 -3.89
CA SER A 151 7.86 -2.81 -5.16
C SER A 151 9.30 -2.34 -5.28
N LEU A 152 9.68 -1.25 -4.60
CA LEU A 152 11.00 -0.65 -4.73
C LEU A 152 11.80 -0.70 -3.40
N LEU A 153 11.29 -0.09 -2.33
CA LEU A 153 12.01 0.07 -1.07
C LEU A 153 12.35 -1.28 -0.41
N VAL A 154 11.64 -2.32 -0.77
CA VAL A 154 11.88 -3.69 -0.27
C VAL A 154 13.27 -4.26 -0.65
N ARG A 155 13.95 -3.67 -1.64
CA ARG A 155 15.30 -4.09 -2.07
C ARG A 155 16.40 -3.11 -1.70
N PHE A 156 16.07 -1.94 -1.15
CA PHE A 156 17.05 -0.92 -0.76
C PHE A 156 18.00 -1.41 0.37
N TRP A 157 17.59 -2.44 1.13
CA TRP A 157 18.44 -3.02 2.16
C TRP A 157 19.80 -3.45 1.61
N TYR A 158 19.83 -3.96 0.38
CA TYR A 158 21.05 -4.43 -0.25
C TYR A 158 22.03 -3.27 -0.49
N CYS A 159 21.56 -2.17 -1.06
CA CYS A 159 22.37 -1.00 -1.36
C CYS A 159 22.74 -0.18 -0.12
N LEU A 160 21.87 -0.12 0.89
CA LEU A 160 22.05 0.74 2.06
C LEU A 160 22.74 0.05 3.24
N LEU A 161 22.61 -1.27 3.35
CA LEU A 161 23.08 -2.02 4.51
C LEU A 161 24.21 -3.00 4.19
N GLN A 162 24.46 -3.24 2.89
CA GLN A 162 25.55 -4.10 2.43
C GLN A 162 26.59 -3.26 1.65
N ASN A 163 27.82 -3.74 1.61
CA ASN A 163 28.83 -3.18 0.70
C ASN A 163 28.80 -3.99 -0.60
N ASP A 164 27.98 -3.57 -1.55
CA ASP A 164 27.61 -4.36 -2.72
C ASP A 164 28.62 -4.30 -3.88
N GLY A 165 29.50 -3.30 -3.89
CA GLY A 165 30.48 -3.11 -4.97
C GLY A 165 29.87 -2.84 -6.36
N ALA A 166 28.56 -2.57 -6.46
CA ALA A 166 27.88 -2.33 -7.72
C ALA A 166 28.22 -0.96 -8.33
N ASP A 167 28.30 -0.91 -9.66
CA ASP A 167 28.56 0.31 -10.41
C ASP A 167 27.33 1.23 -10.44
N ALA A 168 26.12 0.62 -10.51
CA ALA A 168 24.85 1.37 -10.54
C ALA A 168 23.68 0.55 -9.98
N TYR A 169 22.56 1.25 -9.76
CA TYR A 169 21.29 0.70 -9.28
C TYR A 169 20.21 0.91 -10.32
N VAL A 170 19.58 -0.18 -10.75
CA VAL A 170 18.61 -0.17 -11.85
C VAL A 170 17.19 -0.15 -11.30
N ILE A 171 16.41 0.81 -11.80
CA ILE A 171 14.97 0.90 -11.58
C ILE A 171 14.29 0.88 -12.94
N ILE A 172 13.33 -0.03 -13.13
CA ILE A 172 12.58 -0.08 -14.38
C ILE A 172 11.35 0.85 -14.32
N CYS A 173 11.01 1.44 -15.45
CA CYS A 173 9.86 2.30 -15.59
C CYS A 173 8.62 1.47 -15.84
N GLU A 174 7.49 1.85 -15.24
CA GLU A 174 6.20 1.19 -15.40
C GLU A 174 5.73 1.21 -16.88
N ARG A 175 6.11 2.26 -17.63
CA ARG A 175 5.78 2.44 -19.05
C ARG A 175 6.97 3.03 -19.81
N PRO A 176 7.16 2.65 -21.08
CA PRO A 176 8.16 3.30 -21.92
C PRO A 176 7.92 4.83 -22.00
N ASN A 177 8.98 5.61 -21.99
CA ASN A 177 8.95 7.07 -22.05
C ASN A 177 8.20 7.75 -20.90
N GLN A 178 8.09 7.09 -19.75
CA GLN A 178 7.48 7.64 -18.57
C GLN A 178 8.29 8.82 -18.05
N LYS A 179 7.60 9.91 -17.68
CA LYS A 179 8.23 11.01 -16.96
C LYS A 179 8.47 10.63 -15.50
N TYR A 180 9.69 10.84 -15.04
CA TYR A 180 10.10 10.60 -13.64
C TYR A 180 9.73 11.79 -12.76
N ASP A 181 8.43 12.05 -12.61
CA ASP A 181 7.88 13.19 -11.89
C ASP A 181 7.21 12.83 -10.56
N ASN A 182 7.37 11.56 -10.12
CA ASN A 182 6.89 11.15 -8.79
C ASN A 182 7.81 11.72 -7.70
N LYS A 183 7.54 12.95 -7.29
CA LYS A 183 8.32 13.65 -6.27
C LYS A 183 8.56 12.84 -5.00
N PRO A 184 7.56 12.19 -4.37
CA PRO A 184 7.78 11.38 -3.19
C PRO A 184 8.80 10.25 -3.40
N LEU A 185 8.76 9.58 -4.55
CA LEU A 185 9.67 8.49 -4.85
C LEU A 185 11.09 8.99 -5.14
N ASN A 186 11.21 10.11 -5.86
CA ASN A 186 12.49 10.76 -6.08
C ASN A 186 13.10 11.25 -4.76
N ASP A 187 12.29 11.75 -3.82
CA ASP A 187 12.74 12.11 -2.48
C ASP A 187 13.27 10.89 -1.70
N PHE A 188 12.67 9.71 -1.85
CA PHE A 188 13.22 8.48 -1.25
C PHE A 188 14.61 8.15 -1.81
N ILE A 189 14.78 8.17 -3.12
CA ILE A 189 16.05 7.86 -3.80
C ILE A 189 17.11 8.86 -3.35
N ARG A 190 16.80 10.15 -3.33
CA ARG A 190 17.70 11.24 -2.94
C ARG A 190 18.07 11.15 -1.45
N ILE A 191 17.12 11.01 -0.56
CA ILE A 191 17.34 10.91 0.88
C ILE A 191 18.07 9.62 1.25
N ALA A 192 17.85 8.55 0.50
CA ALA A 192 18.61 7.32 0.62
C ALA A 192 20.10 7.50 0.20
N GLY A 193 20.44 8.60 -0.51
CA GLY A 193 21.79 8.84 -1.02
C GLY A 193 22.14 7.99 -2.25
N LEU A 194 21.13 7.55 -3.00
CA LEU A 194 21.30 6.66 -4.15
C LEU A 194 21.25 7.40 -5.50
N GLU A 195 20.91 8.69 -5.50
CA GLU A 195 20.58 9.48 -6.69
C GLU A 195 21.66 9.43 -7.77
N GLU A 196 22.94 9.52 -7.40
CA GLU A 196 24.05 9.52 -8.37
C GLU A 196 24.29 8.16 -9.03
N LYS A 197 23.85 7.06 -8.38
CA LYS A 197 24.05 5.69 -8.89
C LYS A 197 22.79 5.11 -9.53
N VAL A 198 21.62 5.74 -9.35
CA VAL A 198 20.37 5.21 -9.90
C VAL A 198 20.29 5.51 -11.40
N ILE A 199 19.95 4.48 -12.16
CA ILE A 199 19.61 4.57 -13.58
C ILE A 199 18.22 4.02 -13.81
N PHE A 200 17.45 4.74 -14.63
CA PHE A 200 16.10 4.35 -15.00
C PHE A 200 16.13 3.66 -16.36
N ILE A 201 15.56 2.47 -16.42
CA ILE A 201 15.50 1.66 -17.64
C ILE A 201 14.13 1.82 -18.28
N ASP A 202 14.10 2.45 -19.47
CA ASP A 202 12.92 2.67 -20.30
C ASP A 202 12.96 1.88 -21.63
N ARG A 203 14.04 1.12 -21.86
CA ARG A 203 14.25 0.23 -23.02
C ARG A 203 14.95 -1.06 -22.60
N PRO A 204 14.79 -2.17 -23.36
CA PRO A 204 15.50 -3.41 -23.05
C PRO A 204 17.01 -3.19 -23.03
N THR A 205 17.64 -3.48 -21.89
CA THR A 205 19.09 -3.27 -21.70
C THR A 205 19.71 -4.53 -21.10
N ARG A 206 20.73 -5.06 -21.78
CA ARG A 206 21.50 -6.20 -21.30
C ARG A 206 22.71 -5.68 -20.53
N PHE A 207 22.91 -6.20 -19.32
CA PHE A 207 24.04 -5.86 -18.48
C PHE A 207 25.01 -7.03 -18.37
N LYS A 208 26.30 -6.71 -18.25
CA LYS A 208 27.33 -7.71 -17.96
C LYS A 208 26.97 -8.54 -16.73
N ARG A 209 26.42 -7.92 -15.69
CA ARG A 209 25.92 -8.60 -14.50
C ARG A 209 24.79 -7.84 -13.84
N VAL A 210 23.74 -8.55 -13.47
CA VAL A 210 22.61 -8.05 -12.71
C VAL A 210 22.51 -8.79 -11.39
N ILE A 211 22.59 -8.10 -10.27
CA ILE A 211 22.35 -8.63 -8.94
C ILE A 211 20.88 -8.35 -8.59
N VAL A 212 20.13 -9.38 -8.25
CA VAL A 212 18.72 -9.30 -7.86
C VAL A 212 18.58 -9.66 -6.38
N PRO A 213 18.44 -8.66 -5.49
CA PRO A 213 18.17 -8.91 -4.09
C PRO A 213 16.74 -9.39 -3.87
N GLU A 214 16.58 -10.34 -2.96
CA GLU A 214 15.27 -10.74 -2.46
C GLU A 214 14.55 -9.55 -1.78
N PRO A 215 13.23 -9.38 -1.93
CA PRO A 215 12.52 -8.33 -1.22
C PRO A 215 12.55 -8.57 0.29
N SER A 216 12.76 -7.54 1.10
CA SER A 216 12.77 -7.63 2.56
C SER A 216 11.37 -7.62 3.20
N PHE A 217 10.34 -7.50 2.39
CA PHE A 217 8.93 -7.61 2.78
C PHE A 217 8.12 -8.18 1.62
N THR A 218 7.20 -9.07 1.97
CA THR A 218 6.12 -9.57 1.09
C THR A 218 4.80 -9.54 1.85
N GLY A 219 3.72 -9.99 1.22
CA GLY A 219 2.44 -10.17 1.92
C GLY A 219 2.42 -11.30 2.96
N ASP A 220 3.44 -12.16 3.00
CA ASP A 220 3.49 -13.37 3.81
C ASP A 220 4.59 -13.33 4.88
N TRP A 221 5.65 -12.57 4.64
CA TRP A 221 6.78 -12.49 5.55
C TRP A 221 7.54 -11.16 5.44
N TYR A 222 8.39 -10.89 6.43
CA TYR A 222 9.27 -9.72 6.49
C TYR A 222 10.63 -10.07 7.08
N SER A 223 11.61 -9.21 6.79
CA SER A 223 12.88 -9.15 7.51
C SER A 223 13.03 -7.77 8.15
N ASN A 224 13.70 -7.71 9.30
CA ASN A 224 14.02 -6.42 9.94
C ASN A 224 14.87 -5.50 9.07
N GLN A 225 15.45 -6.02 7.99
CA GLN A 225 16.19 -5.21 7.01
C GLN A 225 15.29 -4.19 6.32
N PHE A 226 13.98 -4.48 6.16
CA PHE A 226 13.02 -3.49 5.69
C PHE A 226 12.94 -2.30 6.64
N TRP A 227 12.77 -2.54 7.95
CA TRP A 227 12.72 -1.48 8.94
C TRP A 227 14.05 -0.73 9.06
N LYS A 228 15.20 -1.44 9.05
CA LYS A 228 16.52 -0.82 9.08
C LYS A 228 16.76 0.11 7.88
N THR A 229 16.25 -0.28 6.71
CA THR A 229 16.24 0.56 5.51
C THR A 229 15.47 1.86 5.76
N MET A 230 14.26 1.75 6.33
CA MET A 230 13.46 2.94 6.68
C MET A 230 14.16 3.81 7.75
N ASP A 231 14.86 3.20 8.70
CA ASP A 231 15.63 3.92 9.72
C ASP A 231 16.82 4.71 9.14
N VAL A 232 17.51 4.17 8.13
CA VAL A 232 18.56 4.92 7.40
C VAL A 232 17.95 6.12 6.69
N ILE A 233 16.85 5.93 5.97
CA ILE A 233 16.14 7.00 5.28
C ILE A 233 15.65 8.06 6.28
N ARG A 234 15.06 7.65 7.40
CA ARG A 234 14.63 8.52 8.50
C ARG A 234 15.79 9.37 9.04
N LYS A 235 16.93 8.74 9.36
CA LYS A 235 18.11 9.43 9.87
C LYS A 235 18.65 10.45 8.89
N ASN A 236 18.65 10.15 7.61
CA ASN A 236 19.10 11.06 6.58
C ASN A 236 18.11 12.22 6.38
N ALA A 237 16.80 11.95 6.37
CA ALA A 237 15.75 12.97 6.29
C ALA A 237 15.85 14.00 7.44
N LEU A 238 16.19 13.54 8.65
CA LEU A 238 16.36 14.44 9.80
C LEU A 238 17.58 15.38 9.70
N LYS A 239 18.56 15.06 8.85
CA LYS A 239 19.73 15.92 8.60
C LYS A 239 19.44 17.03 7.60
N GLU A 240 18.35 16.93 6.81
CA GLU A 240 18.01 17.95 5.84
C GLU A 240 17.69 19.29 6.51
N SER A 241 18.21 20.36 5.94
CA SER A 241 17.81 21.72 6.35
C SER A 241 16.43 22.00 5.79
N LEU A 242 15.45 22.25 6.65
CA LEU A 242 14.09 22.61 6.26
C LEU A 242 13.71 23.91 6.93
N ASP A 243 12.86 24.68 6.27
CA ASP A 243 12.08 25.71 6.93
C ASP A 243 11.27 25.09 8.08
N SER A 244 10.94 25.88 9.10
CA SER A 244 10.23 25.39 10.27
C SER A 244 8.91 24.72 9.85
N VAL A 245 8.74 23.46 10.25
CA VAL A 245 7.46 22.73 10.12
C VAL A 245 6.88 22.55 11.52
N GLU A 246 5.58 22.79 11.66
CA GLU A 246 4.89 22.44 12.90
C GLU A 246 4.91 20.94 13.11
N THR A 247 5.25 20.52 14.33
CA THR A 247 5.32 19.10 14.70
C THR A 247 4.40 18.80 15.88
N PRO A 248 3.08 18.75 15.65
CA PRO A 248 2.09 18.52 16.70
C PRO A 248 2.19 17.11 17.26
N GLU A 249 1.83 16.96 18.56
CA GLU A 249 1.87 15.67 19.25
C GLU A 249 0.70 14.74 18.90
N LYS A 250 -0.46 15.30 18.50
CA LYS A 250 -1.65 14.56 18.06
C LYS A 250 -1.97 14.93 16.62
N ILE A 251 -1.91 13.96 15.73
CA ILE A 251 -2.10 14.19 14.29
C ILE A 251 -3.11 13.20 13.71
N PHE A 252 -3.86 13.68 12.73
CA PHE A 252 -4.66 12.85 11.84
C PHE A 252 -4.12 13.01 10.42
N LEU A 253 -3.59 11.93 9.83
CA LEU A 253 -3.16 11.92 8.44
C LEU A 253 -4.40 11.70 7.57
N SER A 254 -4.77 12.69 6.78
CA SER A 254 -5.98 12.68 5.96
C SER A 254 -5.71 12.58 4.48
N HIS A 255 -6.58 11.88 3.77
CA HIS A 255 -6.66 11.84 2.31
C HIS A 255 -7.70 12.81 1.74
N SER A 256 -8.34 13.65 2.56
CA SER A 256 -9.46 14.48 2.08
C SER A 256 -9.06 15.49 1.00
N HIS A 257 -7.79 15.87 0.89
CA HIS A 257 -7.24 16.68 -0.19
C HIS A 257 -6.79 15.85 -1.40
N PHE A 258 -6.58 14.54 -1.23
CA PHE A 258 -6.08 13.70 -2.31
C PHE A 258 -7.17 13.35 -3.32
N LYS A 259 -7.03 13.87 -4.54
CA LYS A 259 -8.04 13.76 -5.61
C LYS A 259 -8.47 12.32 -5.88
N ARG A 260 -7.53 11.36 -5.90
CA ARG A 260 -7.81 9.96 -6.16
C ARG A 260 -8.62 9.29 -5.04
N ALA A 261 -8.37 9.64 -3.77
CA ALA A 261 -9.17 9.16 -2.64
C ALA A 261 -10.59 9.71 -2.72
N LYS A 262 -10.75 11.02 -2.92
CA LYS A 262 -12.07 11.66 -3.10
C LYS A 262 -12.93 11.04 -4.20
N SER A 263 -12.32 10.44 -5.21
CA SER A 263 -13.06 9.81 -6.30
C SER A 263 -13.76 8.51 -5.92
N LYS A 264 -13.35 7.83 -4.83
CA LYS A 264 -13.89 6.54 -4.41
C LYS A 264 -14.31 6.45 -2.95
N GLU A 265 -13.86 7.35 -2.10
CA GLU A 265 -14.11 7.33 -0.66
C GLU A 265 -15.04 8.48 -0.29
N GLY A 266 -16.16 8.18 0.36
CA GLY A 266 -17.06 9.15 0.97
C GLY A 266 -16.82 9.23 2.48
N GLY A 267 -17.00 10.40 3.09
CA GLY A 267 -16.88 10.58 4.54
C GLY A 267 -15.50 10.96 5.05
N LEU A 268 -14.55 11.27 4.16
CA LEU A 268 -13.21 11.72 4.57
C LEU A 268 -13.27 13.00 5.40
N GLU A 269 -14.02 13.98 4.94
CA GLU A 269 -14.20 15.27 5.64
C GLU A 269 -14.90 15.11 7.00
N LEU A 270 -15.72 14.07 7.16
CA LEU A 270 -16.34 13.74 8.44
C LEU A 270 -15.30 13.28 9.48
N LEU A 271 -14.29 12.52 9.05
CA LEU A 271 -13.19 12.13 9.92
C LEU A 271 -12.29 13.32 10.24
N ASP A 272 -12.00 14.19 9.28
CA ASP A 272 -11.25 15.43 9.54
C ASP A 272 -11.92 16.24 10.66
N ASP A 273 -13.20 16.54 10.53
CA ASP A 273 -14.00 17.26 11.54
C ASP A 273 -14.00 16.56 12.91
N TYR A 274 -14.13 15.24 12.92
CA TYR A 274 -14.13 14.46 14.15
C TYR A 274 -12.78 14.53 14.86
N PHE A 275 -11.68 14.30 14.15
CA PHE A 275 -10.35 14.30 14.74
C PHE A 275 -9.92 15.70 15.18
N GLU A 276 -10.25 16.75 14.39
CA GLU A 276 -10.00 18.14 14.75
C GLU A 276 -10.72 18.51 16.08
N LYS A 277 -12.00 18.17 16.22
CA LYS A 277 -12.77 18.37 17.46
C LYS A 277 -12.20 17.63 18.66
N ASN A 278 -11.45 16.57 18.44
CA ASN A 278 -10.75 15.80 19.45
C ASN A 278 -9.29 16.25 19.68
N GLY A 279 -8.92 17.42 19.15
CA GLY A 279 -7.62 18.05 19.37
C GLY A 279 -6.49 17.45 18.55
N PHE A 280 -6.79 16.83 17.40
CA PHE A 280 -5.79 16.41 16.43
C PHE A 280 -5.55 17.53 15.41
N THR A 281 -4.31 17.71 15.02
CA THR A 281 -3.96 18.52 13.85
C THR A 281 -4.11 17.67 12.60
N ILE A 282 -4.89 18.17 11.63
CA ILE A 282 -5.08 17.47 10.35
C ILE A 282 -3.86 17.71 9.48
N ILE A 283 -3.26 16.64 8.98
CA ILE A 283 -2.07 16.65 8.13
C ILE A 283 -2.40 16.02 6.80
N TYR A 284 -2.04 16.66 5.71
CA TYR A 284 -2.17 16.18 4.33
C TYR A 284 -0.79 15.77 3.80
N PRO A 285 -0.40 14.49 3.89
CA PRO A 285 0.96 14.06 3.55
C PRO A 285 1.37 14.34 2.11
N GLU A 286 0.41 14.36 1.18
CA GLU A 286 0.66 14.67 -0.23
C GLU A 286 1.11 16.11 -0.49
N GLU A 287 0.90 17.01 0.47
CA GLU A 287 1.31 18.43 0.40
C GLU A 287 2.71 18.66 0.99
N LEU A 288 3.30 17.64 1.62
CA LEU A 288 4.55 17.72 2.36
C LEU A 288 5.72 17.02 1.63
N SER A 289 6.93 17.41 1.95
CA SER A 289 8.13 16.64 1.60
C SER A 289 8.30 15.45 2.54
N LEU A 290 9.04 14.42 2.10
CA LEU A 290 9.35 13.27 2.95
C LEU A 290 10.05 13.69 4.26
N ALA A 291 10.97 14.66 4.20
CA ALA A 291 11.67 15.13 5.39
C ALA A 291 10.76 15.86 6.39
N GLN A 292 9.74 16.59 5.91
CA GLN A 292 8.72 17.20 6.78
C GLN A 292 7.87 16.12 7.45
N ILE A 293 7.39 15.12 6.69
CA ILE A 293 6.64 13.99 7.23
C ILE A 293 7.44 13.27 8.31
N VAL A 294 8.71 12.96 8.05
CA VAL A 294 9.60 12.31 9.03
C VAL A 294 9.68 13.11 10.33
N ARG A 295 9.84 14.44 10.27
CA ARG A 295 9.88 15.28 11.47
C ARG A 295 8.58 15.27 12.26
N ILE A 296 7.45 15.36 11.57
CA ILE A 296 6.13 15.28 12.19
C ILE A 296 5.99 13.92 12.90
N MET A 297 6.31 12.82 12.22
CA MET A 297 6.19 11.48 12.78
C MET A 297 7.14 11.23 13.97
N GLN A 298 8.31 11.87 14.00
CA GLN A 298 9.24 11.76 15.14
C GLN A 298 8.73 12.48 16.40
N ASN A 299 7.91 13.53 16.26
CA ASN A 299 7.37 14.27 17.40
C ASN A 299 5.97 13.76 17.83
N ALA A 300 5.23 13.14 16.93
CA ALA A 300 3.89 12.67 17.21
C ALA A 300 3.87 11.63 18.35
N LYS A 301 2.91 11.77 19.28
CA LYS A 301 2.59 10.80 20.33
C LYS A 301 1.37 9.96 20.00
N VAL A 302 0.44 10.55 19.23
CA VAL A 302 -0.74 9.87 18.70
C VAL A 302 -0.89 10.24 17.23
N CYS A 303 -0.99 9.23 16.38
CA CYS A 303 -1.26 9.38 14.97
C CYS A 303 -2.48 8.56 14.59
N ALA A 304 -3.50 9.19 14.07
CA ALA A 304 -4.64 8.51 13.47
C ALA A 304 -4.63 8.68 11.95
N SER A 305 -5.18 7.72 11.22
CA SER A 305 -5.37 7.80 9.77
C SER A 305 -6.36 6.74 9.29
N GLU A 306 -6.83 6.87 8.06
CA GLU A 306 -7.52 5.78 7.37
C GLU A 306 -6.53 4.65 7.03
N SER A 307 -7.04 3.41 6.90
CA SER A 307 -6.22 2.28 6.44
C SER A 307 -5.79 2.44 4.98
N GLY A 308 -4.61 1.92 4.67
CA GLY A 308 -3.99 1.99 3.34
C GLY A 308 -2.59 2.56 3.40
N SER A 309 -2.04 2.96 2.26
CA SER A 309 -0.65 3.40 2.16
C SER A 309 -0.32 4.67 2.96
N ILE A 310 -1.30 5.46 3.35
CA ILE A 310 -1.08 6.62 4.23
C ILE A 310 -0.53 6.20 5.59
N THR A 311 -0.91 5.02 6.10
CA THR A 311 -0.39 4.48 7.36
C THR A 311 1.10 4.13 7.30
N PHE A 312 1.68 3.96 6.09
CA PHE A 312 3.10 3.65 5.93
C PHE A 312 4.02 4.81 6.40
N ASN A 313 3.49 6.01 6.52
CA ASN A 313 4.21 7.12 7.15
C ASN A 313 4.62 6.81 8.58
N THR A 314 3.91 5.90 9.28
CA THR A 314 4.24 5.46 10.63
C THR A 314 5.56 4.66 10.72
N LEU A 315 6.12 4.20 9.59
CA LEU A 315 7.45 3.59 9.54
C LEU A 315 8.56 4.56 10.00
N PHE A 316 8.29 5.87 9.93
CA PHE A 316 9.20 6.92 10.40
C PHE A 316 8.92 7.39 11.83
N ALA A 317 8.04 6.72 12.55
CA ALA A 317 7.64 7.10 13.89
C ALA A 317 8.76 6.94 14.93
N ASN A 318 8.57 7.58 16.08
CA ASN A 318 9.29 7.25 17.30
C ASN A 318 8.66 6.01 17.99
N ASN A 319 9.38 5.41 18.95
CA ASN A 319 8.95 4.17 19.61
C ASN A 319 7.80 4.36 20.62
N ASP A 320 7.43 5.61 20.95
CA ASP A 320 6.35 5.90 21.88
C ASP A 320 5.01 6.20 21.19
N LEU A 321 5.00 6.27 19.85
CA LEU A 321 3.83 6.57 19.05
C LEU A 321 2.71 5.55 19.31
N LYS A 322 1.49 6.04 19.50
CA LYS A 322 0.25 5.26 19.41
C LYS A 322 -0.42 5.53 18.07
N VAL A 323 -0.69 4.48 17.31
CA VAL A 323 -1.33 4.58 16.00
C VAL A 323 -2.79 4.13 16.10
N ILE A 324 -3.69 4.87 15.47
CA ILE A 324 -5.11 4.55 15.30
C ILE A 324 -5.37 4.42 13.82
N VAL A 325 -5.76 3.23 13.37
CA VAL A 325 -6.05 2.96 11.96
C VAL A 325 -7.55 2.79 11.80
N ILE A 326 -8.18 3.71 11.09
CA ILE A 326 -9.60 3.64 10.74
C ILE A 326 -9.74 2.80 9.47
N GLU A 327 -10.27 1.60 9.64
CA GLU A 327 -10.49 0.68 8.53
C GLU A 327 -11.59 1.19 7.60
N ARG A 328 -11.22 1.45 6.35
CA ARG A 328 -12.10 2.00 5.31
C ARG A 328 -12.79 0.95 4.44
N MET A 329 -12.47 -0.33 4.65
CA MET A 329 -13.02 -1.44 3.88
C MET A 329 -13.33 -2.62 4.79
N PRO A 330 -14.29 -3.49 4.41
CA PRO A 330 -14.54 -4.73 5.15
C PRO A 330 -13.36 -5.72 5.08
N LEU A 331 -12.53 -5.62 4.05
CA LEU A 331 -11.34 -6.45 3.84
C LEU A 331 -10.10 -5.87 4.51
N PHE A 332 -9.13 -6.73 4.77
CA PHE A 332 -7.78 -6.35 5.20
C PHE A 332 -6.78 -6.73 4.12
N ALA A 333 -6.22 -5.75 3.44
CA ALA A 333 -5.23 -5.96 2.38
C ALA A 333 -3.88 -6.39 2.96
N ASN A 334 -3.18 -7.33 2.28
CA ASN A 334 -1.85 -7.79 2.72
C ASN A 334 -0.84 -6.64 2.83
N GLY A 335 -0.93 -5.63 1.96
CA GLY A 335 -0.07 -4.44 2.06
C GLY A 335 -0.21 -3.67 3.39
N ASN A 336 -1.35 -3.78 4.08
CA ASN A 336 -1.54 -3.14 5.38
C ASN A 336 -0.66 -3.78 6.48
N LEU A 337 -0.12 -4.99 6.26
CA LEU A 337 0.85 -5.62 7.16
C LEU A 337 2.12 -4.78 7.33
N ILE A 338 2.48 -3.95 6.35
CA ILE A 338 3.60 -2.99 6.48
C ILE A 338 3.43 -2.07 7.69
N THR A 339 2.19 -1.65 8.01
CA THR A 339 1.94 -0.80 9.17
C THR A 339 2.41 -1.45 10.47
N ASN A 340 2.34 -2.79 10.57
CA ASN A 340 2.80 -3.54 11.75
C ASN A 340 4.34 -3.57 11.88
N LEU A 341 5.07 -3.15 10.86
CA LEU A 341 6.52 -2.97 10.91
C LEU A 341 6.92 -1.57 11.41
N SER A 342 5.94 -0.72 11.74
CA SER A 342 6.17 0.55 12.40
C SER A 342 6.85 0.34 13.76
N PRO A 343 7.82 1.17 14.16
CA PRO A 343 8.39 1.14 15.50
C PRO A 343 7.42 1.62 16.59
N ALA A 344 6.18 1.92 16.25
CA ALA A 344 5.15 2.41 17.16
C ALA A 344 4.93 1.46 18.34
N LYS A 345 4.63 2.03 19.52
CA LYS A 345 4.35 1.28 20.72
C LYS A 345 3.08 0.42 20.60
N ARG A 346 2.05 0.95 19.98
CA ARG A 346 0.75 0.30 19.82
C ARG A 346 0.06 0.75 18.55
N ILE A 347 -0.63 -0.19 17.89
CA ILE A 347 -1.52 0.07 16.76
C ILE A 347 -2.90 -0.45 17.10
N THR A 348 -3.90 0.43 17.09
CA THR A 348 -5.31 0.11 17.31
C THR A 348 -6.05 0.19 15.99
N TYR A 349 -6.69 -0.89 15.57
CA TYR A 349 -7.52 -0.94 14.36
C TYR A 349 -8.99 -0.76 14.73
N VAL A 350 -9.67 0.11 14.00
CA VAL A 350 -11.08 0.48 14.25
C VAL A 350 -11.87 0.35 12.95
N ASP A 351 -12.92 -0.46 12.95
CA ASP A 351 -13.82 -0.51 11.79
C ASP A 351 -14.60 0.80 11.65
N GLY A 352 -14.27 1.57 10.61
CA GLY A 352 -14.84 2.90 10.34
C GLY A 352 -15.56 3.02 9.01
N CYS A 353 -15.99 1.90 8.40
CA CYS A 353 -16.71 1.94 7.13
C CYS A 353 -18.09 1.29 7.21
N TYR A 354 -19.05 1.90 6.51
CA TYR A 354 -20.32 1.26 6.20
C TYR A 354 -20.18 0.45 4.91
N THR A 355 -20.65 -0.79 4.94
CA THR A 355 -20.61 -1.74 3.81
C THR A 355 -22.03 -2.11 3.42
N ILE A 356 -22.53 -1.54 2.34
CA ILE A 356 -23.85 -1.86 1.81
C ILE A 356 -23.74 -2.84 0.63
N TYR A 357 -22.72 -2.65 -0.21
CA TYR A 357 -22.46 -3.46 -1.39
C TYR A 357 -21.16 -4.23 -1.24
N PRO A 358 -21.04 -5.46 -1.77
CA PRO A 358 -19.82 -6.23 -1.71
C PRO A 358 -18.74 -5.59 -2.60
N GLY A 359 -17.63 -5.21 -2.02
CA GLY A 359 -16.53 -4.58 -2.75
C GLY A 359 -15.18 -5.07 -2.27
N GLY A 360 -14.23 -5.14 -3.21
CA GLY A 360 -12.84 -5.54 -2.97
C GLY A 360 -11.90 -4.38 -2.67
N VAL A 361 -10.61 -4.68 -2.58
CA VAL A 361 -9.57 -3.66 -2.44
C VAL A 361 -9.61 -2.71 -3.64
N GLY A 362 -9.69 -1.42 -3.37
CA GLY A 362 -9.79 -0.37 -4.41
C GLY A 362 -11.21 -0.02 -4.84
N SER A 363 -12.25 -0.75 -4.37
CA SER A 363 -13.65 -0.39 -4.61
C SER A 363 -14.05 0.90 -3.91
N ALA A 364 -15.27 1.37 -4.19
CA ALA A 364 -15.86 2.48 -3.46
C ALA A 364 -16.00 2.14 -1.97
N ALA A 365 -15.78 3.14 -1.10
CA ALA A 365 -15.91 3.03 0.35
C ALA A 365 -16.72 4.19 0.92
N MET A 366 -17.41 3.95 2.03
CA MET A 366 -18.12 4.95 2.77
C MET A 366 -17.68 4.94 4.23
N LEU A 367 -16.85 5.91 4.60
CA LEU A 367 -16.41 6.11 5.98
C LEU A 367 -17.53 6.71 6.84
N GLY A 368 -17.53 6.38 8.10
CA GLY A 368 -18.50 6.91 9.05
C GLY A 368 -18.36 6.32 10.45
N PHE A 369 -19.27 6.74 11.33
CA PHE A 369 -19.26 6.37 12.74
C PHE A 369 -20.06 5.08 12.99
N THR A 370 -19.43 3.96 12.67
CA THR A 370 -19.95 2.62 12.97
C THR A 370 -20.08 2.42 14.48
N ASP A 371 -20.69 1.33 14.90
CA ASP A 371 -20.82 1.03 16.34
C ASP A 371 -19.46 0.71 16.96
N GLU A 372 -18.55 0.09 16.21
CA GLU A 372 -17.15 -0.13 16.60
C GLU A 372 -16.42 1.19 16.80
N PHE A 373 -16.61 2.14 15.87
CA PHE A 373 -16.00 3.48 15.98
C PHE A 373 -16.54 4.25 17.19
N LYS A 374 -17.85 4.21 17.44
CA LYS A 374 -18.48 4.84 18.60
C LYS A 374 -17.95 4.24 19.92
N ARG A 375 -17.84 2.91 19.96
CA ARG A 375 -17.25 2.24 21.13
C ARG A 375 -15.80 2.67 21.34
N PHE A 376 -14.98 2.68 20.30
CA PHE A 376 -13.62 3.21 20.36
C PHE A 376 -13.57 4.64 20.92
N SER A 377 -14.43 5.54 20.41
CA SER A 377 -14.52 6.93 20.88
C SER A 377 -14.81 7.01 22.37
N ASN A 378 -15.82 6.28 22.84
CA ASN A 378 -16.24 6.28 24.23
C ASN A 378 -15.14 5.73 25.17
N ASP A 379 -14.53 4.60 24.80
CA ASP A 379 -13.52 3.92 25.62
C ASP A 379 -12.22 4.76 25.73
N ASN A 380 -11.94 5.61 24.76
CA ASN A 380 -10.75 6.46 24.73
C ASN A 380 -11.03 7.93 25.14
N GLY A 381 -12.24 8.24 25.59
CA GLY A 381 -12.60 9.58 26.07
C GLY A 381 -12.64 10.64 24.97
N TYR A 382 -12.80 10.24 23.73
CA TYR A 382 -13.06 11.16 22.63
C TYR A 382 -14.51 11.64 22.66
N CYS A 383 -14.74 12.86 22.19
CA CYS A 383 -16.11 13.36 22.04
C CYS A 383 -16.89 12.37 21.17
N SER A 384 -18.00 11.88 21.71
CA SER A 384 -18.90 11.03 20.94
C SER A 384 -19.29 11.77 19.67
N PRO A 385 -19.20 11.14 18.49
CA PRO A 385 -19.76 11.71 17.31
C PRO A 385 -21.28 11.86 17.52
N SER A 386 -21.71 13.05 17.86
CA SER A 386 -23.14 13.33 18.06
C SER A 386 -23.82 13.25 16.71
N LEU A 387 -24.74 12.31 16.56
CA LEU A 387 -25.65 12.20 15.43
C LEU A 387 -26.62 13.38 15.48
N SER A 388 -26.21 14.52 14.95
CA SER A 388 -27.10 15.64 14.71
C SER A 388 -27.88 15.43 13.40
N TYR A 389 -28.94 16.17 13.18
CA TYR A 389 -29.70 16.21 11.93
C TYR A 389 -28.79 16.40 10.71
N LEU A 390 -27.73 17.20 10.84
CA LEU A 390 -26.71 17.41 9.82
C LEU A 390 -25.94 16.13 9.47
N GLU A 391 -25.73 15.25 10.44
CA GLU A 391 -25.07 13.94 10.20
C GLU A 391 -25.97 13.02 9.38
N ALA A 392 -27.27 12.97 9.64
CA ALA A 392 -28.21 12.15 8.88
C ALA A 392 -28.29 12.61 7.41
N GLU A 393 -28.34 13.93 7.16
CA GLU A 393 -28.32 14.50 5.81
C GLU A 393 -26.99 14.21 5.10
N TYR A 394 -25.87 14.41 5.78
CA TYR A 394 -24.55 14.10 5.27
C TYR A 394 -24.39 12.61 4.94
N LYS A 395 -24.86 11.74 5.82
CA LYS A 395 -24.82 10.29 5.66
C LYS A 395 -25.64 9.84 4.44
N ASN A 396 -26.83 10.39 4.21
CA ASN A 396 -27.63 10.13 3.03
C ASN A 396 -26.92 10.56 1.75
N LYS A 397 -26.30 11.72 1.76
CA LYS A 397 -25.50 12.23 0.63
C LYS A 397 -24.29 11.33 0.35
N CYS A 398 -23.60 10.86 1.39
CA CYS A 398 -22.49 9.92 1.24
C CYS A 398 -22.98 8.58 0.68
N LEU A 399 -24.14 8.09 1.08
CA LEU A 399 -24.73 6.87 0.54
C LEU A 399 -25.03 6.98 -0.97
N GLU A 400 -25.64 8.09 -1.40
CA GLU A 400 -25.90 8.33 -2.83
C GLU A 400 -24.61 8.34 -3.66
N ILE A 401 -23.57 9.02 -3.15
CA ILE A 401 -22.25 9.07 -3.78
C ILE A 401 -21.63 7.67 -3.82
N TYR A 402 -21.70 6.93 -2.71
CA TYR A 402 -21.16 5.57 -2.62
C TYR A 402 -21.86 4.63 -3.60
N GLN A 403 -23.19 4.65 -3.68
CA GLN A 403 -23.96 3.85 -4.62
C GLN A 403 -23.58 4.16 -6.07
N LYS A 404 -23.52 5.44 -6.44
CA LYS A 404 -23.10 5.87 -7.78
C LYS A 404 -21.70 5.38 -8.12
N ARG A 405 -20.74 5.54 -7.20
CA ARG A 405 -19.35 5.09 -7.38
C ARG A 405 -19.25 3.58 -7.48
N TYR A 406 -20.02 2.85 -6.66
CA TYR A 406 -20.07 1.40 -6.71
C TYR A 406 -20.52 0.89 -8.08
N GLU A 407 -21.57 1.46 -8.67
CA GLU A 407 -22.04 1.09 -10.00
C GLU A 407 -21.00 1.34 -11.10
N LEU A 408 -20.25 2.42 -11.00
CA LEU A 408 -19.17 2.75 -11.94
C LEU A 408 -17.94 1.83 -11.80
N MET A 409 -17.73 1.23 -10.64
CA MET A 409 -16.54 0.42 -10.33
C MET A 409 -16.78 -1.09 -10.42
N LYS A 410 -17.65 -1.55 -11.32
CA LYS A 410 -18.05 -2.97 -11.43
C LYS A 410 -16.89 -3.97 -11.48
N GLY A 411 -15.81 -3.65 -12.19
CA GLY A 411 -14.64 -4.52 -12.29
C GLY A 411 -13.94 -4.79 -10.95
N TYR A 412 -13.88 -3.80 -10.07
CA TYR A 412 -13.32 -3.98 -8.72
C TYR A 412 -14.25 -4.77 -7.79
N ASN A 413 -15.55 -4.64 -7.99
CA ASN A 413 -16.53 -5.34 -7.17
C ASN A 413 -16.50 -6.86 -7.46
N GLN A 414 -16.29 -7.23 -8.73
CA GLN A 414 -16.14 -8.64 -9.13
C GLN A 414 -14.85 -9.27 -8.58
N TRP A 415 -13.81 -8.47 -8.29
CA TRP A 415 -12.55 -8.97 -7.77
C TRP A 415 -12.70 -9.70 -6.43
N LEU A 416 -13.62 -9.28 -5.57
CA LEU A 416 -13.90 -9.96 -4.30
C LEU A 416 -14.33 -11.40 -4.51
N ASN A 417 -15.32 -11.62 -5.38
CA ASN A 417 -15.92 -12.95 -5.61
C ASN A 417 -14.97 -13.92 -6.31
N LEU A 418 -14.11 -13.41 -7.20
CA LEU A 418 -13.21 -14.23 -8.01
C LEU A 418 -11.88 -14.57 -7.31
N ASN A 419 -11.37 -13.66 -6.49
CA ASN A 419 -10.00 -13.74 -5.99
C ASN A 419 -9.92 -13.91 -4.45
N ASN A 420 -11.00 -13.62 -3.71
CA ASN A 420 -11.02 -13.69 -2.25
C ASN A 420 -12.35 -14.20 -1.68
N PRO A 421 -12.82 -15.39 -2.07
CA PRO A 421 -14.12 -15.93 -1.61
C PRO A 421 -14.16 -16.09 -0.08
N ASP A 422 -13.05 -16.41 0.56
CA ASP A 422 -12.96 -16.60 2.02
C ASP A 422 -13.29 -15.33 2.83
N TRP A 423 -13.33 -14.18 2.18
CA TRP A 423 -13.72 -12.91 2.80
C TRP A 423 -15.20 -12.57 2.65
N LEU A 424 -15.95 -13.33 1.86
CA LEU A 424 -17.38 -13.09 1.65
C LEU A 424 -18.20 -13.08 2.95
N PRO A 425 -17.99 -14.02 3.92
CA PRO A 425 -18.68 -13.95 5.21
C PRO A 425 -18.37 -12.67 5.99
N VAL A 426 -17.12 -12.17 5.95
CA VAL A 426 -16.71 -10.93 6.61
C VAL A 426 -17.40 -9.72 5.99
N VAL A 427 -17.49 -9.69 4.66
CA VAL A 427 -18.20 -8.62 3.92
C VAL A 427 -19.70 -8.65 4.22
N TYR A 428 -20.28 -9.83 4.36
CA TYR A 428 -21.69 -10.00 4.73
C TYR A 428 -21.95 -9.57 6.19
N GLU A 429 -21.08 -9.94 7.14
CA GLU A 429 -21.13 -9.42 8.52
C GLU A 429 -21.11 -7.88 8.53
N ALA A 430 -20.22 -7.29 7.75
CA ALA A 430 -20.11 -5.83 7.64
C ALA A 430 -21.36 -5.19 7.04
N PHE A 431 -22.02 -5.86 6.06
CA PHE A 431 -23.30 -5.45 5.52
C PHE A 431 -24.39 -5.49 6.60
N LEU A 432 -24.53 -6.60 7.32
CA LEU A 432 -25.53 -6.74 8.38
C LEU A 432 -25.39 -5.67 9.47
N ALA A 433 -24.15 -5.35 9.86
CA ALA A 433 -23.87 -4.30 10.81
C ALA A 433 -24.12 -2.89 10.26
N SER A 434 -24.15 -2.73 8.94
CA SER A 434 -24.29 -1.42 8.30
C SER A 434 -25.73 -1.09 7.88
N ILE A 435 -26.51 -2.08 7.44
CA ILE A 435 -27.81 -1.84 6.80
C ILE A 435 -28.82 -1.15 7.72
N ASP A 436 -28.79 -1.45 9.02
CA ASP A 436 -29.70 -0.88 10.01
C ASP A 436 -29.45 0.63 10.23
N HIS A 437 -28.29 1.15 9.81
CA HIS A 437 -28.00 2.57 9.79
C HIS A 437 -28.63 3.32 8.61
N PHE A 438 -29.27 2.61 7.67
CA PHE A 438 -29.87 3.14 6.44
C PHE A 438 -31.30 2.64 6.25
N PRO A 439 -32.25 3.12 7.08
CA PRO A 439 -33.65 2.62 7.08
C PRO A 439 -34.39 2.85 5.76
N GLN A 440 -33.86 3.71 4.89
CA GLN A 440 -34.43 3.96 3.55
C GLN A 440 -34.07 2.85 2.53
N LEU A 441 -33.17 1.92 2.88
CA LEU A 441 -32.77 0.82 2.00
C LEU A 441 -33.58 -0.45 2.31
N ASP A 442 -34.02 -1.16 1.26
CA ASP A 442 -34.65 -2.47 1.43
C ASP A 442 -33.56 -3.55 1.61
N ARG A 443 -33.44 -4.03 2.84
CA ARG A 443 -32.48 -5.08 3.22
C ARG A 443 -32.69 -6.36 2.39
N LYS A 444 -33.95 -6.74 2.12
CA LYS A 444 -34.26 -7.96 1.38
C LYS A 444 -33.81 -7.83 -0.07
N GLU A 445 -34.14 -6.72 -0.72
CA GLU A 445 -33.73 -6.45 -2.10
C GLU A 445 -32.20 -6.49 -2.26
N ILE A 446 -31.46 -5.83 -1.35
CA ILE A 446 -30.00 -5.79 -1.41
C ILE A 446 -29.41 -7.19 -1.17
N THR A 447 -29.96 -7.94 -0.21
CA THR A 447 -29.51 -9.33 0.07
C THR A 447 -29.72 -10.21 -1.14
N GLU A 448 -30.90 -10.17 -1.74
CA GLU A 448 -31.22 -10.98 -2.93
C GLU A 448 -30.35 -10.60 -4.14
N LYS A 449 -30.06 -9.31 -4.31
CA LYS A 449 -29.30 -8.84 -5.47
C LYS A 449 -27.78 -9.08 -5.36
N TYR A 450 -27.20 -8.95 -4.18
CA TYR A 450 -25.75 -8.90 -4.01
C TYR A 450 -25.16 -10.00 -3.12
N TYR A 451 -25.96 -10.60 -2.23
CA TYR A 451 -25.48 -11.54 -1.21
C TYR A 451 -26.16 -12.91 -1.25
N TYR A 452 -26.99 -13.13 -2.24
CA TYR A 452 -27.80 -14.37 -2.34
C TYR A 452 -26.97 -15.65 -2.29
N ASP A 453 -25.83 -15.68 -3.01
CA ASP A 453 -24.96 -16.85 -3.05
C ASP A 453 -24.29 -17.12 -1.69
N ILE A 454 -24.05 -16.08 -0.88
CA ILE A 454 -23.49 -16.22 0.46
C ILE A 454 -24.53 -16.75 1.45
N VAL A 455 -25.79 -16.34 1.29
CA VAL A 455 -26.88 -16.72 2.19
C VAL A 455 -27.38 -18.13 1.90
N LYS A 456 -27.21 -18.62 0.68
CA LYS A 456 -27.65 -19.98 0.26
C LYS A 456 -26.58 -21.06 0.47
N GLY A 457 -25.31 -20.71 0.54
CA GLY A 457 -24.21 -21.65 0.77
C GLY A 457 -24.04 -21.98 2.21
#